data_c535af20b4b320673a6019956b78af8c
#
_entry.id   c535af20b4b320673a6019956b78af8c
#
_cell.length_a   1.000
_cell.length_b   1.000
_cell.length_c   1.000
_cell.angle_alpha   90.00
_cell.angle_beta   90.00
_cell.angle_gamma   90.00
#
_symmetry.space_group_name_H-M   'P 1'
#
loop_
_entity.id
_entity.type
_entity.pdbx_description
1 polymer ?
#
loop_
_entity_poly.entity_id
_entity_poly.type
_entity_poly.pdbx_seq_one_letter_code
_entity_poly.pdbx_strand_id
1 'polypeptide(L)'
;MCVLLVYAHPVELSFNAALPDRIAASLSPRHEVDLLDLHAEGFNPVMSRAERMGYHDIPANVAPVANEVARLRAAQGLVLCFPAWSFGPPAILKGWIDRVMLPGVSLHIQPDGRVRGGLTHLHKLGGVVTYGQTRWRARLMGDYPRKLVCRYLRHSIGMAKPVVFHAHYAMNVSTPDTRARFLAQVGRAMAGF
;
A
#
# COMPACT_ATOMS: atom_id res chain seq x y z
N MET A 1 7.54 1.13 -16.72
CA MET A 1 7.71 0.19 -15.58
C MET A 1 6.35 -0.32 -15.14
N CYS A 2 6.28 -1.53 -14.56
CA CYS A 2 5.06 -2.03 -13.95
C CYS A 2 4.88 -1.42 -12.55
N VAL A 3 3.68 -0.92 -12.24
CA VAL A 3 3.31 -0.36 -10.94
C VAL A 3 2.19 -1.19 -10.34
N LEU A 4 2.45 -1.84 -9.21
CA LEU A 4 1.42 -2.52 -8.43
C LEU A 4 0.65 -1.47 -7.61
N LEU A 5 -0.66 -1.32 -7.91
CA LEU A 5 -1.59 -0.47 -7.18
C LEU A 5 -2.46 -1.35 -6.28
N VAL A 6 -2.18 -1.36 -4.99
CA VAL A 6 -2.97 -2.10 -3.99
C VAL A 6 -4.08 -1.21 -3.45
N TYR A 7 -5.31 -1.63 -3.66
CA TYR A 7 -6.52 -0.92 -3.24
C TYR A 7 -7.27 -1.69 -2.15
N ALA A 8 -7.77 -0.98 -1.13
CA ALA A 8 -8.40 -1.60 0.04
C ALA A 8 -9.63 -0.81 0.53
N HIS A 9 -10.73 -0.86 -0.24
CA HIS A 9 -12.04 -0.34 0.19
C HIS A 9 -13.17 -1.17 -0.42
N PRO A 10 -14.19 -1.60 0.36
CA PRO A 10 -15.21 -2.55 -0.10
C PRO A 10 -16.39 -1.92 -0.85
N VAL A 11 -16.51 -0.58 -0.88
CA VAL A 11 -17.72 0.09 -1.40
C VAL A 11 -17.40 0.84 -2.69
N GLU A 12 -18.02 0.39 -3.79
CA GLU A 12 -17.79 0.90 -5.15
C GLU A 12 -18.30 2.34 -5.33
N LEU A 13 -19.31 2.75 -4.57
CA LEU A 13 -19.87 4.11 -4.64
C LEU A 13 -19.19 5.11 -3.70
N SER A 14 -18.10 4.71 -3.05
CA SER A 14 -17.37 5.59 -2.15
C SER A 14 -16.43 6.55 -2.91
N PHE A 15 -16.08 7.66 -2.26
CA PHE A 15 -15.01 8.53 -2.80
C PHE A 15 -13.69 7.77 -2.98
N ASN A 16 -13.42 6.78 -2.14
CA ASN A 16 -12.23 5.96 -2.27
C ASN A 16 -12.20 5.16 -3.58
N ALA A 17 -13.34 4.76 -4.12
CA ALA A 17 -13.43 4.03 -5.39
C ALA A 17 -12.99 4.87 -6.61
N ALA A 18 -13.15 6.19 -6.55
CA ALA A 18 -12.67 7.09 -7.61
C ALA A 18 -11.14 7.29 -7.61
N LEU A 19 -10.45 6.90 -6.53
CA LEU A 19 -9.01 7.10 -6.40
C LEU A 19 -8.18 6.12 -7.23
N PRO A 20 -8.42 4.79 -7.21
CA PRO A 20 -7.66 3.85 -8.03
C PRO A 20 -7.80 4.14 -9.53
N ASP A 21 -8.98 4.49 -10.03
CA ASP A 21 -9.19 4.87 -11.43
C ASP A 21 -8.38 6.12 -11.78
N ARG A 22 -8.41 7.13 -10.91
CA ARG A 22 -7.63 8.35 -11.11
C ARG A 22 -6.13 8.10 -11.09
N ILE A 23 -5.65 7.25 -10.18
CA ILE A 23 -4.24 6.83 -10.09
C ILE A 23 -3.84 6.09 -11.37
N ALA A 24 -4.60 5.07 -11.75
CA ALA A 24 -4.32 4.26 -12.93
C ALA A 24 -4.30 5.12 -14.21
N ALA A 25 -5.32 5.94 -14.44
CA ALA A 25 -5.37 6.83 -15.60
C ALA A 25 -4.18 7.82 -15.67
N SER A 26 -3.64 8.23 -14.50
CA SER A 26 -2.49 9.15 -14.45
C SER A 26 -1.15 8.46 -14.65
N LEU A 27 -1.04 7.17 -14.29
CA LEU A 27 0.14 6.34 -14.46
C LEU A 27 0.25 5.74 -15.87
N SER A 28 -0.89 5.29 -16.46
CA SER A 28 -0.96 4.53 -17.71
C SER A 28 -0.23 5.13 -18.93
N PRO A 29 -0.09 6.46 -19.09
CA PRO A 29 0.68 7.01 -20.21
C PRO A 29 2.17 6.64 -20.20
N ARG A 30 2.71 6.25 -19.03
CA ARG A 30 4.15 5.96 -18.87
C ARG A 30 4.44 4.60 -18.23
N HIS A 31 3.42 3.97 -17.64
CA HIS A 31 3.57 2.77 -16.82
C HIS A 31 2.45 1.78 -17.11
N GLU A 32 2.77 0.52 -17.06
CA GLU A 32 1.79 -0.55 -16.90
C GLU A 32 1.27 -0.55 -15.45
N VAL A 33 -0.05 -0.61 -15.27
CA VAL A 33 -0.65 -0.61 -13.93
C VAL A 33 -1.31 -1.95 -13.67
N ASP A 34 -0.82 -2.62 -12.64
CA ASP A 34 -1.40 -3.84 -12.10
C ASP A 34 -2.24 -3.45 -10.87
N LEU A 35 -3.57 -3.39 -11.04
CA LEU A 35 -4.51 -3.09 -9.95
C LEU A 35 -4.83 -4.35 -9.15
N LEU A 36 -4.44 -4.37 -7.90
CA LEU A 36 -4.82 -5.38 -6.91
C LEU A 36 -5.91 -4.81 -6.00
N ASP A 37 -7.17 -5.07 -6.35
CA ASP A 37 -8.31 -4.77 -5.47
C ASP A 37 -8.50 -5.92 -4.49
N LEU A 38 -8.10 -5.70 -3.24
CA LEU A 38 -8.12 -6.74 -2.21
C LEU A 38 -9.52 -7.26 -1.89
N HIS A 39 -10.56 -6.42 -2.03
CA HIS A 39 -11.94 -6.85 -1.78
C HIS A 39 -12.52 -7.56 -3.01
N ALA A 40 -12.35 -7.02 -4.19
CA ALA A 40 -12.87 -7.63 -5.42
C ALA A 40 -12.22 -9.00 -5.71
N GLU A 41 -10.93 -9.14 -5.41
CA GLU A 41 -10.21 -10.41 -5.57
C GLU A 41 -10.41 -11.39 -4.38
N GLY A 42 -11.19 -11.00 -3.35
CA GLY A 42 -11.50 -11.86 -2.22
C GLY A 42 -10.30 -12.24 -1.36
N PHE A 43 -9.31 -11.33 -1.25
CA PHE A 43 -8.11 -11.60 -0.46
C PHE A 43 -8.46 -11.92 0.99
N ASN A 44 -8.01 -13.06 1.50
CA ASN A 44 -8.18 -13.41 2.90
C ASN A 44 -7.08 -12.74 3.76
N PRO A 45 -7.43 -11.79 4.65
CA PRO A 45 -6.44 -11.11 5.49
C PRO A 45 -5.92 -11.94 6.68
N VAL A 46 -6.57 -13.08 6.97
CA VAL A 46 -6.27 -13.86 8.17
C VAL A 46 -5.08 -14.77 7.94
N MET A 47 -3.98 -14.54 8.65
CA MET A 47 -2.85 -15.47 8.71
C MET A 47 -3.27 -16.72 9.49
N SER A 48 -3.23 -17.88 8.85
CA SER A 48 -3.55 -19.15 9.51
C SER A 48 -2.46 -19.57 10.51
N ARG A 49 -2.80 -20.54 11.39
CA ARG A 49 -1.81 -21.16 12.29
C ARG A 49 -0.68 -21.80 11.49
N ALA A 50 -0.99 -22.49 10.38
CA ALA A 50 0.01 -23.14 9.55
C ALA A 50 0.98 -22.14 8.93
N GLU A 51 0.47 -21.05 8.34
CA GLU A 51 1.30 -19.95 7.81
C GLU A 51 2.20 -19.34 8.89
N ARG A 52 1.66 -19.14 10.11
CA ARG A 52 2.47 -18.59 11.21
C ARG A 52 3.56 -19.55 11.68
N MET A 53 3.30 -20.85 11.69
CA MET A 53 4.29 -21.86 12.03
C MET A 53 5.40 -21.94 10.98
N GLY A 54 5.05 -21.93 9.68
CA GLY A 54 6.00 -21.98 8.57
C GLY A 54 6.52 -20.58 8.13
N TYR A 55 6.34 -19.53 8.92
CA TYR A 55 6.64 -18.16 8.52
C TYR A 55 8.09 -17.93 8.09
N HIS A 56 9.02 -18.69 8.65
CA HIS A 56 10.46 -18.63 8.34
C HIS A 56 10.94 -19.73 7.40
N ASP A 57 10.07 -20.60 6.90
CA ASP A 57 10.42 -21.71 6.03
C ASP A 57 10.55 -21.24 4.57
N ILE A 58 11.63 -20.54 4.27
CA ILE A 58 11.90 -19.97 2.94
C ILE A 58 12.43 -21.08 2.00
N PRO A 59 11.88 -21.21 0.77
CA PRO A 59 10.86 -20.37 0.11
C PRO A 59 9.41 -20.87 0.28
N ALA A 60 9.15 -21.92 1.04
CA ALA A 60 7.84 -22.56 1.16
C ALA A 60 6.77 -21.64 1.78
N ASN A 61 7.19 -20.69 2.63
CA ASN A 61 6.31 -19.70 3.28
C ASN A 61 5.50 -18.84 2.31
N VAL A 62 5.89 -18.76 1.04
CA VAL A 62 5.21 -17.96 0.01
C VAL A 62 3.98 -18.68 -0.57
N ALA A 63 3.90 -20.00 -0.46
CA ALA A 63 2.87 -20.79 -1.15
C ALA A 63 1.42 -20.31 -0.94
N PRO A 64 0.98 -19.91 0.27
CA PRO A 64 -0.39 -19.44 0.50
C PRO A 64 -0.74 -18.10 -0.16
N VAL A 65 0.25 -17.31 -0.57
CA VAL A 65 0.12 -15.95 -1.16
C VAL A 65 1.00 -15.80 -2.40
N ALA A 66 1.20 -16.90 -3.12
CA ALA A 66 2.12 -16.97 -4.26
C ALA A 66 1.78 -15.97 -5.37
N ASN A 67 0.48 -15.75 -5.64
CA ASN A 67 0.00 -14.81 -6.64
C ASN A 67 0.37 -13.34 -6.27
N GLU A 68 0.06 -12.94 -5.05
CA GLU A 68 0.33 -11.58 -4.55
C GLU A 68 1.84 -11.30 -4.48
N VAL A 69 2.62 -12.31 -4.07
CA VAL A 69 4.08 -12.20 -4.05
C VAL A 69 4.64 -12.13 -5.47
N ALA A 70 4.10 -12.87 -6.43
CA ALA A 70 4.53 -12.80 -7.83
C ALA A 70 4.29 -11.40 -8.42
N ARG A 71 3.11 -10.82 -8.18
CA ARG A 71 2.77 -9.44 -8.59
C ARG A 71 3.70 -8.41 -7.94
N LEU A 72 3.97 -8.54 -6.64
CA LEU A 72 4.90 -7.64 -5.93
C LEU A 72 6.33 -7.74 -6.47
N ARG A 73 6.79 -8.95 -6.83
CA ARG A 73 8.12 -9.16 -7.42
C ARG A 73 8.23 -8.65 -8.85
N ALA A 74 7.16 -8.70 -9.63
CA ALA A 74 7.12 -8.18 -10.99
C ALA A 74 7.07 -6.64 -11.05
N ALA A 75 6.58 -6.00 -9.98
CA ALA A 75 6.43 -4.55 -9.91
C ALA A 75 7.79 -3.84 -9.74
N GLN A 76 7.88 -2.63 -10.29
CA GLN A 76 9.00 -1.69 -10.10
C GLN A 76 8.57 -0.43 -9.33
N GLY A 77 7.27 -0.27 -9.14
CA GLY A 77 6.66 0.74 -8.26
C GLY A 77 5.53 0.12 -7.45
N LEU A 78 5.31 0.62 -6.25
CA LEU A 78 4.22 0.20 -5.36
C LEU A 78 3.42 1.42 -4.92
N VAL A 79 2.11 1.39 -5.12
CA VAL A 79 1.17 2.41 -4.62
C VAL A 79 0.12 1.75 -3.75
N LEU A 80 -0.07 2.25 -2.53
CA LEU A 80 -1.16 1.84 -1.65
C LEU A 80 -2.26 2.90 -1.64
N CYS A 81 -3.50 2.51 -1.92
CA CYS A 81 -4.68 3.38 -1.90
C CYS A 81 -5.71 2.84 -0.90
N PHE A 82 -5.94 3.57 0.20
CA PHE A 82 -6.78 3.07 1.29
C PHE A 82 -7.31 4.16 2.22
N PRO A 83 -8.43 3.93 2.94
CA PRO A 83 -8.90 4.79 4.01
C PRO A 83 -8.16 4.51 5.32
N ALA A 84 -8.02 5.53 6.16
CA ALA A 84 -7.58 5.35 7.54
C ALA A 84 -8.80 5.04 8.43
N TRP A 85 -8.95 3.79 8.85
CA TRP A 85 -9.97 3.34 9.80
C TRP A 85 -9.36 3.14 11.18
N SER A 86 -10.00 3.69 12.21
CA SER A 86 -9.44 3.67 13.58
C SER A 86 -7.97 4.11 13.64
N PHE A 87 -7.61 5.14 12.84
CA PHE A 87 -6.25 5.68 12.69
C PHE A 87 -5.22 4.71 12.09
N GLY A 88 -5.65 3.56 11.56
CA GLY A 88 -4.80 2.54 10.92
C GLY A 88 -5.25 2.22 9.49
N PRO A 89 -4.56 1.31 8.79
CA PRO A 89 -5.03 0.73 7.55
C PRO A 89 -6.22 -0.20 7.82
N PRO A 90 -7.10 -0.43 6.82
CA PRO A 90 -8.14 -1.45 6.91
C PRO A 90 -7.54 -2.83 7.21
N ALA A 91 -8.31 -3.69 7.92
CA ALA A 91 -7.86 -5.02 8.30
C ALA A 91 -7.37 -5.85 7.09
N ILE A 92 -8.05 -5.75 5.95
CA ILE A 92 -7.67 -6.45 4.73
C ILE A 92 -6.28 -6.03 4.21
N LEU A 93 -5.97 -4.72 4.24
CA LEU A 93 -4.64 -4.23 3.86
C LEU A 93 -3.58 -4.61 4.89
N LYS A 94 -3.92 -4.56 6.19
CA LYS A 94 -2.98 -4.99 7.23
C LYS A 94 -2.67 -6.48 7.07
N GLY A 95 -3.68 -7.32 6.80
CA GLY A 95 -3.50 -8.74 6.54
C GLY A 95 -2.69 -9.01 5.27
N TRP A 96 -2.89 -8.22 4.20
CA TRP A 96 -2.05 -8.31 3.01
C TRP A 96 -0.58 -8.02 3.35
N ILE A 97 -0.31 -6.96 4.12
CA ILE A 97 1.04 -6.64 4.57
C ILE A 97 1.62 -7.79 5.41
N ASP A 98 0.86 -8.33 6.36
CA ASP A 98 1.35 -9.39 7.25
C ASP A 98 1.64 -10.70 6.53
N ARG A 99 0.85 -11.04 5.49
CA ARG A 99 0.94 -12.29 4.77
C ARG A 99 1.85 -12.24 3.53
N VAL A 100 2.03 -11.06 2.92
CA VAL A 100 2.83 -10.90 1.68
C VAL A 100 4.22 -10.34 1.96
N MET A 101 4.37 -9.47 2.97
CA MET A 101 5.66 -8.90 3.35
C MET A 101 6.49 -9.87 4.22
N LEU A 102 6.68 -11.07 3.73
CA LEU A 102 7.32 -12.20 4.41
C LEU A 102 8.86 -12.14 4.39
N PRO A 103 9.53 -12.91 5.27
CA PRO A 103 10.95 -13.25 5.11
C PRO A 103 11.21 -13.89 3.73
N GLY A 104 12.30 -13.46 3.07
CA GLY A 104 12.60 -13.87 1.69
C GLY A 104 11.85 -13.10 0.61
N VAL A 105 10.91 -12.21 1.00
CA VAL A 105 10.18 -11.31 0.09
C VAL A 105 10.52 -9.85 0.42
N SER A 106 10.00 -9.31 1.52
CA SER A 106 10.19 -7.90 1.89
C SER A 106 11.37 -7.66 2.81
N LEU A 107 11.88 -8.70 3.41
CA LEU A 107 13.02 -8.65 4.32
C LEU A 107 13.90 -9.91 4.20
N HIS A 108 15.18 -9.72 4.40
CA HIS A 108 16.17 -10.79 4.48
C HIS A 108 16.87 -10.74 5.84
N ILE A 109 16.78 -11.84 6.59
CA ILE A 109 17.50 -12.00 7.86
C ILE A 109 18.89 -12.51 7.53
N GLN A 110 19.90 -11.74 7.91
CA GLN A 110 21.31 -12.09 7.69
C GLN A 110 21.77 -13.10 8.77
N PRO A 111 22.87 -13.85 8.55
CA PRO A 111 23.40 -14.78 9.55
C PRO A 111 23.77 -14.11 10.90
N ASP A 112 24.08 -12.83 10.89
CA ASP A 112 24.36 -12.01 12.08
C ASP A 112 23.10 -11.46 12.78
N GLY A 113 21.91 -11.88 12.33
CA GLY A 113 20.60 -11.45 12.86
C GLY A 113 20.13 -10.08 12.33
N ARG A 114 20.91 -9.37 11.53
CA ARG A 114 20.50 -8.11 10.93
C ARG A 114 19.43 -8.34 9.88
N VAL A 115 18.48 -7.39 9.80
CA VAL A 115 17.42 -7.41 8.81
C VAL A 115 17.73 -6.39 7.71
N ARG A 116 17.67 -6.84 6.46
CA ARG A 116 17.78 -5.99 5.26
C ARG A 116 16.46 -5.96 4.50
N GLY A 117 16.16 -4.83 3.86
CA GLY A 117 15.02 -4.73 2.94
C GLY A 117 15.19 -5.66 1.74
N GLY A 118 14.13 -6.38 1.39
CA GLY A 118 14.07 -7.33 0.27
C GLY A 118 13.45 -6.79 -1.00
N LEU A 119 12.75 -5.64 -0.91
CA LEU A 119 12.05 -5.02 -2.05
C LEU A 119 12.93 -3.99 -2.79
N THR A 120 14.22 -4.25 -2.91
CA THR A 120 15.19 -3.30 -3.49
C THR A 120 15.00 -3.08 -4.99
N HIS A 121 14.26 -3.96 -5.68
CA HIS A 121 13.86 -3.83 -7.07
C HIS A 121 12.75 -2.76 -7.29
N LEU A 122 12.00 -2.40 -6.24
CA LEU A 122 11.07 -1.29 -6.32
C LEU A 122 11.83 0.04 -6.37
N HIS A 123 11.50 0.88 -7.37
CA HIS A 123 12.16 2.17 -7.55
C HIS A 123 11.41 3.31 -6.91
N LYS A 124 10.07 3.17 -6.77
CA LYS A 124 9.17 4.20 -6.24
C LYS A 124 8.12 3.61 -5.32
N LEU A 125 7.71 4.41 -4.35
CA LEU A 125 6.65 4.08 -3.39
C LEU A 125 5.64 5.21 -3.32
N GLY A 126 4.35 4.87 -3.39
CA GLY A 126 3.24 5.80 -3.24
C GLY A 126 2.27 5.41 -2.14
N GLY A 127 1.64 6.41 -1.54
CA GLY A 127 0.49 6.24 -0.64
C GLY A 127 -0.55 7.32 -0.89
N VAL A 128 -1.79 6.90 -1.14
CA VAL A 128 -2.95 7.78 -1.28
C VAL A 128 -3.96 7.36 -0.21
N VAL A 129 -4.17 8.24 0.78
CA VAL A 129 -4.91 7.88 1.99
C VAL A 129 -6.00 8.89 2.28
N THR A 130 -7.20 8.42 2.64
CA THR A 130 -8.27 9.28 3.14
C THR A 130 -8.43 9.10 4.65
N TYR A 131 -8.63 10.19 5.37
CA TYR A 131 -8.82 10.21 6.82
C TYR A 131 -10.16 10.83 7.17
N GLY A 132 -10.96 10.19 8.01
CA GLY A 132 -12.16 10.78 8.59
C GLY A 132 -11.84 11.95 9.53
N GLN A 133 -10.66 11.95 10.15
CA GLN A 133 -10.21 12.93 11.12
C GLN A 133 -9.36 14.05 10.49
N THR A 134 -9.19 15.13 11.25
CA THR A 134 -8.31 16.25 10.87
C THR A 134 -6.83 15.85 10.94
N ARG A 135 -6.00 16.57 10.21
CA ARG A 135 -4.55 16.32 10.14
C ARG A 135 -3.86 16.36 11.51
N TRP A 136 -4.25 17.29 12.38
CA TRP A 136 -3.62 17.42 13.69
C TRP A 136 -4.00 16.24 14.61
N ARG A 137 -5.27 15.77 14.57
CA ARG A 137 -5.70 14.56 15.30
C ARG A 137 -4.99 13.31 14.81
N ALA A 138 -4.85 13.15 13.50
CA ALA A 138 -4.09 12.03 12.94
C ALA A 138 -2.64 12.04 13.46
N ARG A 139 -2.00 13.21 13.51
CA ARG A 139 -0.64 13.35 14.06
C ARG A 139 -0.56 13.04 15.56
N LEU A 140 -1.51 13.55 16.35
CA LEU A 140 -1.59 13.28 17.78
C LEU A 140 -1.69 11.78 18.06
N MET A 141 -2.48 11.05 17.25
CA MET A 141 -2.62 9.59 17.32
C MET A 141 -1.48 8.83 16.64
N GLY A 142 -0.39 9.51 16.30
CA GLY A 142 0.83 8.92 15.79
C GLY A 142 0.90 8.71 14.28
N ASP A 143 -0.15 9.06 13.51
CA ASP A 143 -0.23 9.02 12.03
C ASP A 143 0.33 7.70 11.45
N TYR A 144 -0.24 6.58 11.92
CA TYR A 144 0.24 5.25 11.53
C TYR A 144 0.17 4.99 10.01
N PRO A 145 -0.92 5.34 9.28
CA PRO A 145 -0.95 5.16 7.83
C PRO A 145 0.22 5.84 7.10
N ARG A 146 0.58 7.06 7.51
CA ARG A 146 1.75 7.75 6.96
C ARG A 146 3.07 7.06 7.33
N LYS A 147 3.22 6.64 8.59
CA LYS A 147 4.43 5.92 9.04
C LYS A 147 4.58 4.57 8.34
N LEU A 148 3.47 3.87 8.09
CA LEU A 148 3.46 2.62 7.33
C LEU A 148 4.11 2.80 5.96
N VAL A 149 3.66 3.80 5.19
CA VAL A 149 4.19 4.06 3.84
C VAL A 149 5.57 4.71 3.90
N CYS A 150 5.71 5.83 4.63
CA CYS A 150 6.90 6.68 4.55
C CYS A 150 8.08 6.21 5.41
N ARG A 151 7.89 5.22 6.30
CA ARG A 151 8.94 4.66 7.13
C ARG A 151 9.11 3.16 6.93
N TYR A 152 8.10 2.35 7.29
CA TYR A 152 8.22 0.90 7.23
C TYR A 152 8.44 0.40 5.79
N LEU A 153 7.52 0.68 4.87
CA LEU A 153 7.67 0.23 3.48
C LEU A 153 8.87 0.88 2.79
N ARG A 154 9.14 2.16 3.07
CA ARG A 154 10.33 2.83 2.57
C ARG A 154 11.62 2.13 3.02
N HIS A 155 11.68 1.64 4.27
CA HIS A 155 12.82 0.84 4.73
C HIS A 155 12.98 -0.44 3.90
N SER A 156 11.88 -1.12 3.59
CA SER A 156 11.88 -2.38 2.81
C SER A 156 12.36 -2.21 1.36
N ILE A 157 12.10 -1.03 0.73
CA ILE A 157 12.54 -0.73 -0.63
C ILE A 157 13.89 -0.03 -0.72
N GLY A 158 14.40 0.52 0.39
CA GLY A 158 15.61 1.34 0.46
C GLY A 158 15.30 2.81 0.76
N MET A 159 15.88 3.32 1.86
CA MET A 159 15.55 4.64 2.44
C MET A 159 15.82 5.84 1.52
N ALA A 160 16.74 5.71 0.57
CA ALA A 160 17.10 6.78 -0.36
C ALA A 160 16.09 6.98 -1.50
N LYS A 161 15.17 6.02 -1.69
CA LYS A 161 14.22 6.07 -2.80
C LYS A 161 13.07 7.04 -2.53
N PRO A 162 12.54 7.72 -3.58
CA PRO A 162 11.47 8.70 -3.43
C PRO A 162 10.16 8.04 -2.97
N VAL A 163 9.43 8.75 -2.12
CA VAL A 163 8.09 8.34 -1.66
C VAL A 163 7.11 9.48 -1.91
N VAL A 164 6.03 9.19 -2.62
CA VAL A 164 4.92 10.10 -2.85
C VAL A 164 3.80 9.78 -1.85
N PHE A 165 3.42 10.73 -1.00
CA PHE A 165 2.35 10.52 -0.02
C PHE A 165 1.33 11.65 -0.07
N HIS A 166 0.10 11.33 -0.44
CA HIS A 166 -1.02 12.25 -0.47
C HIS A 166 -2.12 11.79 0.47
N ALA A 167 -2.68 12.74 1.21
CA ALA A 167 -3.73 12.46 2.19
C ALA A 167 -4.86 13.48 2.10
N HIS A 168 -6.10 13.00 2.04
CA HIS A 168 -7.29 13.81 2.24
C HIS A 168 -7.76 13.65 3.69
N TYR A 169 -7.70 14.73 4.44
CA TYR A 169 -8.15 14.75 5.84
C TYR A 169 -9.59 15.28 5.95
N ALA A 170 -10.23 14.97 7.07
CA ALA A 170 -11.57 15.44 7.42
C ALA A 170 -12.64 15.03 6.37
N MET A 171 -12.58 13.79 5.89
CA MET A 171 -13.53 13.26 4.90
C MET A 171 -14.99 13.39 5.32
N ASN A 172 -15.28 13.28 6.63
CA ASN A 172 -16.65 13.34 7.17
C ASN A 172 -17.33 14.70 6.93
N VAL A 173 -16.57 15.74 6.71
CA VAL A 173 -17.04 17.10 6.42
C VAL A 173 -16.55 17.63 5.05
N SER A 174 -16.12 16.69 4.18
CA SER A 174 -15.64 17.04 2.85
C SER A 174 -16.78 17.48 1.93
N THR A 175 -16.48 18.44 1.07
CA THR A 175 -17.39 18.91 0.01
C THR A 175 -17.01 18.30 -1.36
N PRO A 176 -17.90 18.34 -2.37
CA PRO A 176 -17.54 17.95 -3.73
C PRO A 176 -16.28 18.67 -4.24
N ASP A 177 -16.12 19.96 -3.94
CA ASP A 177 -14.95 20.76 -4.35
C ASP A 177 -13.65 20.29 -3.70
N THR A 178 -13.68 19.96 -2.40
CA THR A 178 -12.48 19.47 -1.70
C THR A 178 -12.06 18.11 -2.23
N ARG A 179 -13.02 17.24 -2.55
CA ARG A 179 -12.79 15.93 -3.16
C ARG A 179 -12.24 16.05 -4.59
N ALA A 180 -12.83 16.92 -5.42
CA ALA A 180 -12.36 17.18 -6.78
C ALA A 180 -10.92 17.72 -6.79
N ARG A 181 -10.61 18.69 -5.90
CA ARG A 181 -9.23 19.19 -5.73
C ARG A 181 -8.24 18.10 -5.33
N PHE A 182 -8.64 17.22 -4.43
CA PHE A 182 -7.78 16.11 -4.03
C PHE A 182 -7.54 15.11 -5.17
N LEU A 183 -8.58 14.74 -5.94
CA LEU A 183 -8.43 13.91 -7.15
C LEU A 183 -7.48 14.55 -8.16
N ALA A 184 -7.60 15.86 -8.40
CA ALA A 184 -6.69 16.58 -9.29
C ALA A 184 -5.24 16.59 -8.76
N GLN A 185 -5.05 16.74 -7.45
CA GLN A 185 -3.73 16.69 -6.80
C GLN A 185 -3.10 15.29 -6.94
N VAL A 186 -3.87 14.23 -6.68
CA VAL A 186 -3.42 12.84 -6.87
C VAL A 186 -3.03 12.59 -8.31
N GLY A 187 -3.86 13.02 -9.27
CA GLY A 187 -3.55 12.88 -10.70
C GLY A 187 -2.24 13.54 -11.10
N ARG A 188 -1.99 14.78 -10.69
CA ARG A 188 -0.71 15.46 -10.96
C ARG A 188 0.49 14.75 -10.33
N ALA A 189 0.33 14.28 -9.11
CA ALA A 189 1.41 13.57 -8.40
C ALA A 189 1.75 12.23 -9.07
N MET A 190 0.73 11.47 -9.51
CA MET A 190 0.92 10.18 -10.17
C MET A 190 1.44 10.34 -11.60
N ALA A 191 1.11 11.42 -12.32
CA ALA A 191 1.72 11.71 -13.61
C ALA A 191 3.23 11.95 -13.53
N GLY A 192 3.75 12.35 -12.37
CA GLY A 192 5.19 12.50 -12.08
C GLY A 192 5.84 11.30 -11.38
N PHE A 193 5.08 10.24 -11.18
CA PHE A 193 5.52 9.04 -10.45
C PHE A 193 6.58 8.23 -11.19
#